data_88fca34da39489e46046f3ba420e04f8
#
_entry.id   88fca34da39489e46046f3ba420e04f8
#
_cell.length_a   1.000
_cell.length_b   1.000
_cell.length_c   1.000
_cell.angle_alpha   90.00
_cell.angle_beta   90.00
_cell.angle_gamma   90.00
#
_symmetry.space_group_name_H-M   'P 1'
#
loop_
_entity.id
_entity.type
_entity.pdbx_description
1 polymer ?
#
loop_
_entity_poly.entity_id
_entity_poly.type
_entity_poly.pdbx_seq_one_letter_code
_entity_poly.pdbx_strand_id
1 'polypeptide(L)'
;MTSALDAFLEYSDRLAANAQAHPDVVGLVLVGSGADLERVDEWSDHDFFLIVKDGTAEGFRQDLSWLPDSENVVIRPRETDHGLKVVYRNGHVLEFAVFDDKELEMASVNYWSVPVDKTNITSRVEALGKKTVGGKFEEEKEWELFLAHILIAVGRARRGELLIAGQAIRSYMMRHTLGFLRDRLAPVPGTEGIEDNLDRFRRVERQYPAEGARLDHILQLPVEDSARAQLDFVLGLGDFSDK
;
A
#
# COMPACT_ATOMS: atom_id res chain seq x y z
N MET A 1 26.38 -12.72 -11.35
CA MET A 1 25.01 -12.20 -11.47
C MET A 1 24.87 -11.17 -10.36
N THR A 2 24.48 -9.96 -10.68
CA THR A 2 24.18 -8.88 -9.72
C THR A 2 23.01 -9.35 -8.84
N SER A 3 23.05 -9.13 -7.53
CA SER A 3 21.92 -9.49 -6.66
C SER A 3 20.72 -8.59 -6.96
N ALA A 4 19.50 -9.02 -6.56
CA ALA A 4 18.31 -8.18 -6.69
C ALA A 4 18.50 -6.84 -5.96
N LEU A 5 19.09 -6.88 -4.76
CA LEU A 5 19.41 -5.70 -3.98
C LEU A 5 20.40 -4.77 -4.69
N ASP A 6 21.48 -5.30 -5.28
CA ASP A 6 22.45 -4.47 -5.99
C ASP A 6 21.82 -3.76 -7.19
N ALA A 7 20.99 -4.49 -7.98
CA ALA A 7 20.29 -3.90 -9.12
C ALA A 7 19.28 -2.83 -8.69
N PHE A 8 18.59 -3.05 -7.57
CA PHE A 8 17.65 -2.09 -6.99
C PHE A 8 18.39 -0.81 -6.54
N LEU A 9 19.48 -0.95 -5.83
CA LEU A 9 20.30 0.17 -5.37
C LEU A 9 20.91 0.95 -6.53
N GLU A 10 21.43 0.26 -7.55
CA GLU A 10 21.99 0.92 -8.76
C GLU A 10 20.94 1.79 -9.45
N TYR A 11 19.70 1.30 -9.58
CA TYR A 11 18.62 2.10 -10.17
C TYR A 11 18.25 3.29 -9.27
N SER A 12 18.14 3.08 -7.96
CA SER A 12 17.83 4.12 -6.97
C SER A 12 18.88 5.25 -7.01
N ASP A 13 20.16 4.90 -7.09
CA ASP A 13 21.27 5.86 -7.15
C ASP A 13 21.21 6.70 -8.45
N ARG A 14 20.94 6.07 -9.60
CA ARG A 14 20.79 6.76 -10.87
C ARG A 14 19.57 7.67 -10.89
N LEU A 15 18.45 7.21 -10.31
CA LEU A 15 17.24 8.02 -10.14
C LEU A 15 17.52 9.26 -9.28
N ALA A 16 18.20 9.08 -8.16
CA ALA A 16 18.59 10.17 -7.27
C ALA A 16 19.56 11.14 -7.96
N ALA A 17 20.53 10.64 -8.73
CA ALA A 17 21.45 11.47 -9.48
C ALA A 17 20.72 12.33 -10.55
N ASN A 18 19.80 11.74 -11.30
CA ASN A 18 18.99 12.47 -12.29
C ASN A 18 18.12 13.53 -11.60
N ALA A 19 17.45 13.19 -10.50
CA ALA A 19 16.64 14.12 -9.71
C ALA A 19 17.51 15.27 -9.14
N GLN A 20 18.68 14.95 -8.61
CA GLN A 20 19.61 15.96 -8.08
C GLN A 20 20.10 16.93 -9.15
N ALA A 21 20.37 16.43 -10.36
CA ALA A 21 20.87 17.25 -11.47
C ALA A 21 19.78 18.15 -12.11
N HIS A 22 18.51 17.75 -12.01
CA HIS A 22 17.43 18.50 -12.66
C HIS A 22 17.11 19.81 -11.92
N PRO A 23 17.11 20.97 -12.61
CA PRO A 23 16.97 22.29 -11.96
C PRO A 23 15.58 22.52 -11.34
N ASP A 24 14.54 21.86 -11.84
CA ASP A 24 13.17 22.03 -11.35
C ASP A 24 12.75 20.96 -10.33
N VAL A 25 13.57 19.93 -10.09
CA VAL A 25 13.37 18.98 -9.01
C VAL A 25 13.84 19.60 -7.69
N VAL A 26 12.99 19.55 -6.67
CA VAL A 26 13.30 20.06 -5.33
C VAL A 26 13.40 18.93 -4.28
N GLY A 27 12.89 17.74 -4.59
CA GLY A 27 13.01 16.58 -3.72
C GLY A 27 12.73 15.25 -4.42
N LEU A 28 13.30 14.17 -3.87
CA LEU A 28 12.98 12.79 -4.18
C LEU A 28 12.78 12.05 -2.86
N VAL A 29 11.66 11.39 -2.72
CA VAL A 29 11.30 10.58 -1.55
C VAL A 29 11.06 9.16 -2.01
N LEU A 30 11.92 8.23 -1.62
CA LEU A 30 11.67 6.80 -1.81
C LEU A 30 10.73 6.31 -0.71
N VAL A 31 9.78 5.46 -1.05
CA VAL A 31 8.83 4.85 -0.12
C VAL A 31 8.82 3.32 -0.29
N GLY A 32 8.03 2.62 0.48
CA GLY A 32 7.93 1.16 0.35
C GLY A 32 9.26 0.44 0.54
N SER A 33 9.65 -0.43 -0.40
CA SER A 33 10.92 -1.17 -0.38
C SER A 33 12.14 -0.27 -0.50
N GLY A 34 12.01 0.88 -1.18
CA GLY A 34 13.08 1.86 -1.31
C GLY A 34 13.50 2.54 0.00
N ALA A 35 12.67 2.44 1.04
CA ALA A 35 12.95 2.97 2.37
C ALA A 35 13.35 1.89 3.39
N ASP A 36 13.21 0.60 3.04
CA ASP A 36 13.51 -0.56 3.89
C ASP A 36 14.19 -1.65 3.06
N LEU A 37 15.49 -1.51 2.91
CA LEU A 37 16.30 -2.33 2.01
C LEU A 37 16.35 -3.84 2.38
N GLU A 38 16.06 -4.20 3.63
CA GLU A 38 15.96 -5.60 4.06
C GLU A 38 14.78 -6.33 3.40
N ARG A 39 13.85 -5.57 2.81
CA ARG A 39 12.65 -6.07 2.15
C ARG A 39 12.79 -6.20 0.64
N VAL A 40 13.92 -5.78 0.07
CA VAL A 40 14.17 -5.81 -1.37
C VAL A 40 14.38 -7.24 -1.83
N ASP A 41 13.61 -7.65 -2.82
CA ASP A 41 13.71 -8.94 -3.50
C ASP A 41 13.54 -8.77 -5.03
N GLU A 42 13.46 -9.86 -5.75
CA GLU A 42 13.30 -9.89 -7.22
C GLU A 42 11.93 -9.39 -7.71
N TRP A 43 10.97 -9.22 -6.80
CA TRP A 43 9.61 -8.71 -7.08
C TRP A 43 9.41 -7.27 -6.64
N SER A 44 10.46 -6.65 -6.08
CA SER A 44 10.38 -5.29 -5.59
C SER A 44 10.29 -4.29 -6.72
N ASP A 45 9.30 -3.42 -6.66
CA ASP A 45 9.15 -2.22 -7.47
C ASP A 45 9.82 -1.02 -6.81
N HIS A 46 9.96 0.07 -7.56
CA HIS A 46 10.41 1.34 -7.00
C HIS A 46 9.21 2.25 -6.79
N ASP A 47 8.90 2.48 -5.53
CA ASP A 47 7.87 3.40 -5.08
C ASP A 47 8.52 4.72 -4.67
N PHE A 48 8.06 5.85 -5.22
CA PHE A 48 8.63 7.15 -4.85
C PHE A 48 7.73 8.35 -5.15
N PHE A 49 8.07 9.47 -4.53
CA PHE A 49 7.52 10.78 -4.90
C PHE A 49 8.64 11.66 -5.46
N LEU A 50 8.39 12.24 -6.63
CA LEU A 50 9.22 13.32 -7.18
C LEU A 50 8.54 14.64 -6.85
N ILE A 51 9.24 15.51 -6.15
CA ILE A 51 8.75 16.84 -5.78
C ILE A 51 9.46 17.86 -6.67
N VAL A 52 8.68 18.69 -7.35
CA VAL A 52 9.18 19.65 -8.32
C VAL A 52 8.68 21.07 -8.01
N LYS A 53 9.30 22.07 -8.61
CA LYS A 53 8.84 23.46 -8.48
C LYS A 53 7.39 23.63 -8.88
N ASP A 54 6.69 24.50 -8.21
CA ASP A 54 5.28 24.81 -8.48
C ASP A 54 5.01 25.09 -9.96
N GLY A 55 4.01 24.41 -10.51
CA GLY A 55 3.56 24.54 -11.89
C GLY A 55 4.37 23.74 -12.91
N THR A 56 5.36 22.93 -12.50
CA THR A 56 6.17 22.13 -13.43
C THR A 56 5.82 20.64 -13.43
N ALA A 57 5.06 20.16 -12.44
CA ALA A 57 4.77 18.75 -12.27
C ALA A 57 4.12 18.07 -13.48
N GLU A 58 3.23 18.76 -14.20
CA GLU A 58 2.59 18.17 -15.38
C GLU A 58 3.58 17.88 -16.52
N GLY A 59 4.61 18.71 -16.70
CA GLY A 59 5.68 18.45 -17.65
C GLY A 59 6.42 17.14 -17.35
N PHE A 60 6.74 16.90 -16.07
CA PHE A 60 7.37 15.64 -15.62
C PHE A 60 6.47 14.42 -15.74
N ARG A 61 5.15 14.57 -15.64
CA ARG A 61 4.18 13.48 -15.85
C ARG A 61 4.04 13.11 -17.31
N GLN A 62 4.21 14.06 -18.22
CA GLN A 62 4.08 13.86 -19.67
C GLN A 62 5.37 13.36 -20.31
N ASP A 63 6.50 13.95 -19.94
CA ASP A 63 7.82 13.56 -20.41
C ASP A 63 8.60 12.84 -19.30
N LEU A 64 8.87 11.55 -19.55
CA LEU A 64 9.58 10.68 -18.62
C LEU A 64 11.07 10.57 -18.91
N SER A 65 11.65 11.45 -19.74
CA SER A 65 13.07 11.44 -20.10
C SER A 65 14.03 11.63 -18.90
N TRP A 66 13.51 12.12 -17.77
CA TRP A 66 14.25 12.25 -16.52
C TRP A 66 14.45 10.91 -15.77
N LEU A 67 13.68 9.86 -16.11
CA LEU A 67 13.87 8.52 -15.54
C LEU A 67 15.14 7.87 -16.15
N PRO A 68 15.89 7.10 -15.35
CA PRO A 68 16.95 6.25 -15.90
C PRO A 68 16.38 5.28 -16.94
N ASP A 69 17.12 5.09 -18.05
CA ASP A 69 16.76 4.17 -19.15
C ASP A 69 15.34 4.36 -19.71
N SER A 70 14.86 5.60 -19.76
CA SER A 70 13.49 5.95 -20.17
C SER A 70 13.11 5.44 -21.57
N GLU A 71 14.10 5.23 -22.46
CA GLU A 71 13.91 4.66 -23.79
C GLU A 71 13.43 3.19 -23.76
N ASN A 72 13.59 2.50 -22.63
CA ASN A 72 13.14 1.13 -22.42
C ASN A 72 11.75 1.04 -21.77
N VAL A 73 11.07 2.17 -21.52
CA VAL A 73 9.69 2.19 -21.00
C VAL A 73 8.72 1.69 -22.06
N VAL A 74 7.87 0.73 -21.70
CA VAL A 74 6.87 0.12 -22.60
C VAL A 74 5.44 0.36 -22.16
N ILE A 75 5.19 0.63 -20.88
CA ILE A 75 3.89 0.93 -20.32
C ILE A 75 4.03 2.13 -19.38
N ARG A 76 3.11 3.11 -19.50
CA ARG A 76 3.13 4.33 -18.66
C ARG A 76 1.74 4.91 -18.41
N PRO A 77 0.77 4.15 -17.85
CA PRO A 77 -0.53 4.70 -17.53
C PRO A 77 -0.43 5.75 -16.42
N ARG A 78 -1.23 6.78 -16.54
CA ARG A 78 -1.53 7.69 -15.44
C ARG A 78 -2.66 7.08 -14.62
N GLU A 79 -2.43 6.77 -13.35
CA GLU A 79 -3.40 6.10 -12.49
C GLU A 79 -4.27 7.11 -11.73
N THR A 80 -3.67 8.22 -11.30
CA THR A 80 -4.35 9.32 -10.61
C THR A 80 -3.92 10.67 -11.19
N ASP A 81 -4.42 11.77 -10.66
CA ASP A 81 -3.98 13.10 -11.08
C ASP A 81 -2.49 13.34 -10.90
N HIS A 82 -1.84 12.65 -9.96
CA HIS A 82 -0.43 12.81 -9.63
C HIS A 82 0.39 11.55 -9.91
N GLY A 83 -0.25 10.37 -9.90
CA GLY A 83 0.39 9.05 -9.89
C GLY A 83 0.51 8.42 -11.27
N LEU A 84 1.66 7.80 -11.51
CA LEU A 84 1.97 7.02 -12.69
C LEU A 84 2.46 5.63 -12.29
N LYS A 85 2.16 4.64 -13.15
CA LYS A 85 2.84 3.34 -13.14
C LYS A 85 3.66 3.23 -14.42
N VAL A 86 4.89 2.79 -14.28
CA VAL A 86 5.80 2.64 -15.42
C VAL A 86 6.36 1.24 -15.43
N VAL A 87 6.35 0.59 -16.60
CA VAL A 87 6.94 -0.74 -16.76
C VAL A 87 7.99 -0.67 -17.85
N TYR A 88 9.17 -1.16 -17.54
CA TYR A 88 10.29 -1.30 -18.46
C TYR A 88 10.23 -2.62 -19.22
N ARG A 89 10.91 -2.69 -20.36
CA ARG A 89 10.99 -3.89 -21.22
C ARG A 89 11.50 -5.13 -20.49
N ASN A 90 12.34 -4.96 -19.47
CA ASN A 90 12.87 -6.06 -18.64
C ASN A 90 11.94 -6.50 -17.52
N GLY A 91 10.73 -5.90 -17.39
CA GLY A 91 9.76 -6.19 -16.34
C GLY A 91 9.91 -5.33 -15.08
N HIS A 92 10.91 -4.45 -14.99
CA HIS A 92 11.05 -3.54 -13.85
C HIS A 92 9.86 -2.57 -13.79
N VAL A 93 9.29 -2.39 -12.61
CA VAL A 93 8.10 -1.58 -12.35
C VAL A 93 8.45 -0.38 -11.48
N LEU A 94 7.93 0.77 -11.84
CA LEU A 94 7.91 1.95 -10.97
C LEU A 94 6.46 2.33 -10.66
N GLU A 95 6.20 2.69 -9.42
CA GLU A 95 4.96 3.33 -8.99
C GLU A 95 5.31 4.64 -8.31
N PHE A 96 4.92 5.77 -8.89
CA PHE A 96 5.34 7.06 -8.37
C PHE A 96 4.32 8.15 -8.58
N ALA A 97 4.40 9.18 -7.74
CA ALA A 97 3.67 10.42 -7.97
C ALA A 97 4.64 11.59 -8.17
N VAL A 98 4.25 12.52 -9.03
CA VAL A 98 4.94 13.79 -9.19
C VAL A 98 4.07 14.89 -8.58
N PHE A 99 4.60 15.58 -7.59
CA PHE A 99 3.92 16.67 -6.88
C PHE A 99 4.59 18.00 -7.17
N ASP A 100 3.81 19.04 -7.39
CA ASP A 100 4.28 20.40 -7.15
C ASP A 100 4.66 20.56 -5.68
N ASP A 101 5.63 21.40 -5.36
CA ASP A 101 6.16 21.51 -3.99
C ASP A 101 5.06 21.75 -2.93
N LYS A 102 4.07 22.58 -3.26
CA LYS A 102 2.88 22.85 -2.40
C LYS A 102 1.92 21.66 -2.25
N GLU A 103 2.01 20.64 -3.09
CA GLU A 103 1.10 19.47 -3.09
C GLU A 103 1.65 18.31 -2.25
N LEU A 104 2.89 18.38 -1.77
CA LEU A 104 3.52 17.31 -0.99
C LEU A 104 2.67 16.90 0.22
N GLU A 105 1.95 17.83 0.86
CA GLU A 105 1.10 17.56 2.01
C GLU A 105 -0.12 16.67 1.71
N MET A 106 -0.41 16.41 0.44
CA MET A 106 -1.44 15.44 0.01
C MET A 106 -0.93 13.99 0.06
N ALA A 107 0.39 13.79 0.13
CA ALA A 107 0.99 12.46 0.20
C ALA A 107 0.72 11.78 1.55
N SER A 108 0.70 10.45 1.52
CA SER A 108 0.70 9.61 2.71
C SER A 108 1.93 8.72 2.69
N VAL A 109 2.63 8.61 3.81
CA VAL A 109 3.86 7.83 3.93
C VAL A 109 3.85 6.97 5.18
N ASN A 110 4.49 5.80 5.12
CA ASN A 110 4.73 4.94 6.27
C ASN A 110 6.23 4.70 6.50
N TYR A 111 6.94 4.27 5.47
CA TYR A 111 8.40 4.14 5.45
C TYR A 111 8.91 5.02 4.34
N TRP A 112 9.94 5.82 4.61
CA TRP A 112 10.51 6.75 3.62
C TRP A 112 12.00 6.95 3.82
N SER A 113 12.67 7.31 2.72
CA SER A 113 14.00 7.92 2.71
C SER A 113 14.01 9.09 1.74
N VAL A 114 14.85 10.09 1.98
CA VAL A 114 14.88 11.34 1.17
C VAL A 114 16.27 11.51 0.57
N PRO A 115 16.57 10.83 -0.56
CA PRO A 115 17.88 10.94 -1.20
C PRO A 115 18.14 12.30 -1.85
N VAL A 116 17.09 13.06 -2.17
CA VAL A 116 17.24 14.45 -2.68
C VAL A 116 16.35 15.38 -1.87
N ASP A 117 16.96 16.39 -1.22
CA ASP A 117 16.30 17.39 -0.40
C ASP A 117 16.89 18.78 -0.69
N LYS A 118 16.21 19.58 -1.48
CA LYS A 118 16.64 20.95 -1.82
C LYS A 118 15.80 22.04 -1.13
N THR A 119 14.65 21.68 -0.54
CA THR A 119 13.70 22.63 0.05
C THR A 119 13.11 22.15 1.39
N ASN A 120 13.92 21.44 2.20
CA ASN A 120 13.49 20.90 3.51
C ASN A 120 12.37 19.85 3.40
N ILE A 121 12.43 18.99 2.40
CA ILE A 121 11.48 17.90 2.15
C ILE A 121 11.45 16.92 3.32
N THR A 122 12.62 16.59 3.88
CA THR A 122 12.77 15.64 4.99
C THR A 122 11.85 15.99 6.16
N SER A 123 11.90 17.23 6.65
CA SER A 123 11.05 17.63 7.78
C SER A 123 9.55 17.60 7.47
N ARG A 124 9.18 17.87 6.22
CA ARG A 124 7.78 17.81 5.77
C ARG A 124 7.28 16.37 5.70
N VAL A 125 8.09 15.47 5.15
CA VAL A 125 7.76 14.04 5.09
C VAL A 125 7.70 13.42 6.48
N GLU A 126 8.59 13.80 7.41
CA GLU A 126 8.51 13.41 8.82
C GLU A 126 7.18 13.84 9.46
N ALA A 127 6.70 15.03 9.15
CA ALA A 127 5.40 15.49 9.64
C ALA A 127 4.24 14.69 9.04
N LEU A 128 4.31 14.28 7.77
CA LEU A 128 3.34 13.39 7.13
C LEU A 128 3.33 12.00 7.76
N GLY A 129 4.48 11.42 8.01
CA GLY A 129 4.60 10.10 8.65
C GLY A 129 4.03 10.02 10.07
N LYS A 130 3.93 11.16 10.75
CA LYS A 130 3.29 11.26 12.09
C LYS A 130 1.74 11.30 12.00
N LYS A 131 1.17 11.52 10.83
CA LYS A 131 -0.29 11.50 10.67
C LYS A 131 -0.78 10.06 10.82
N THR A 132 -1.75 9.83 11.70
CA THR A 132 -2.40 8.53 11.80
C THR A 132 -3.23 8.30 10.55
N VAL A 133 -2.83 7.34 9.72
CA VAL A 133 -3.63 6.88 8.60
C VAL A 133 -4.58 5.82 9.11
N GLY A 134 -5.87 6.07 9.00
CA GLY A 134 -6.93 5.25 9.59
C GLY A 134 -7.33 5.73 10.99
N GLY A 135 -8.65 5.71 11.27
CA GLY A 135 -9.18 6.03 12.59
C GLY A 135 -8.79 4.99 13.66
N LYS A 136 -8.97 5.36 14.92
CA LYS A 136 -8.87 4.40 16.04
C LYS A 136 -9.84 3.24 15.78
N PHE A 137 -9.42 2.01 16.10
CA PHE A 137 -10.31 0.84 16.07
C PHE A 137 -11.42 1.05 17.10
N GLU A 138 -12.67 1.12 16.62
CA GLU A 138 -13.88 1.29 17.45
C GLU A 138 -14.67 -0.02 17.37
N GLU A 139 -14.43 -0.91 18.31
CA GLU A 139 -14.89 -2.29 18.28
C GLU A 139 -16.40 -2.43 17.99
N GLU A 140 -17.25 -1.66 18.70
CA GLU A 140 -18.71 -1.73 18.52
C GLU A 140 -19.13 -1.36 17.10
N LYS A 141 -18.60 -0.25 16.57
CA LYS A 141 -18.85 0.21 15.21
C LYS A 141 -18.33 -0.78 14.15
N GLU A 142 -17.13 -1.31 14.36
CA GLU A 142 -16.53 -2.30 13.45
C GLU A 142 -17.38 -3.59 13.43
N TRP A 143 -17.94 -4.01 14.59
CA TRP A 143 -18.82 -5.15 14.71
C TRP A 143 -20.14 -4.94 13.99
N GLU A 144 -20.81 -3.82 14.22
CA GLU A 144 -22.06 -3.49 13.54
C GLU A 144 -21.89 -3.42 12.02
N LEU A 145 -20.84 -2.78 11.54
CA LEU A 145 -20.52 -2.70 10.11
C LEU A 145 -20.19 -4.08 9.51
N PHE A 146 -19.44 -4.91 10.23
CA PHE A 146 -19.14 -6.28 9.83
C PHE A 146 -20.43 -7.10 9.63
N LEU A 147 -21.34 -7.10 10.59
CA LEU A 147 -22.63 -7.80 10.49
C LEU A 147 -23.50 -7.23 9.36
N ALA A 148 -23.57 -5.91 9.22
CA ALA A 148 -24.32 -5.28 8.15
C ALA A 148 -23.79 -5.69 6.77
N HIS A 149 -22.48 -5.74 6.58
CA HIS A 149 -21.86 -6.18 5.34
C HIS A 149 -22.14 -7.66 5.03
N ILE A 150 -22.17 -8.55 6.02
CA ILE A 150 -22.58 -9.95 5.83
C ILE A 150 -24.00 -10.01 5.26
N LEU A 151 -24.95 -9.37 5.92
CA LEU A 151 -26.37 -9.42 5.53
C LEU A 151 -26.59 -8.87 4.13
N ILE A 152 -25.96 -7.74 3.81
CA ILE A 152 -26.05 -7.12 2.49
C ILE A 152 -25.43 -8.03 1.42
N ALA A 153 -24.24 -8.57 1.68
CA ALA A 153 -23.53 -9.39 0.70
C ALA A 153 -24.23 -10.72 0.43
N VAL A 154 -24.69 -11.43 1.48
CA VAL A 154 -25.44 -12.67 1.35
C VAL A 154 -26.77 -12.43 0.63
N GLY A 155 -27.47 -11.33 0.95
CA GLY A 155 -28.68 -10.95 0.24
C GLY A 155 -28.47 -10.71 -1.26
N ARG A 156 -27.36 -10.06 -1.64
CA ARG A 156 -26.97 -9.88 -3.05
C ARG A 156 -26.63 -11.22 -3.72
N ALA A 157 -25.86 -12.08 -3.06
CA ALA A 157 -25.55 -13.41 -3.59
C ALA A 157 -26.79 -14.22 -3.92
N ARG A 158 -27.78 -14.22 -3.01
CA ARG A 158 -29.06 -14.93 -3.18
C ARG A 158 -29.95 -14.35 -4.28
N ARG A 159 -29.71 -13.09 -4.68
CA ARG A 159 -30.34 -12.49 -5.86
C ARG A 159 -29.55 -12.77 -7.16
N GLY A 160 -28.46 -13.52 -7.10
CA GLY A 160 -27.60 -13.79 -8.24
C GLY A 160 -26.55 -12.72 -8.54
N GLU A 161 -26.43 -11.68 -7.71
CA GLU A 161 -25.46 -10.59 -7.83
C GLU A 161 -24.09 -11.01 -7.28
N LEU A 162 -23.50 -12.10 -7.80
CA LEU A 162 -22.34 -12.76 -7.19
C LEU A 162 -21.06 -11.90 -7.21
N LEU A 163 -20.86 -11.07 -8.23
CA LEU A 163 -19.65 -10.23 -8.33
C LEU A 163 -19.59 -9.20 -7.21
N ILE A 164 -20.66 -8.43 -7.03
CA ILE A 164 -20.68 -7.39 -5.98
C ILE A 164 -20.75 -8.01 -4.57
N ALA A 165 -21.42 -9.15 -4.41
CA ALA A 165 -21.42 -9.90 -3.16
C ALA A 165 -20.01 -10.41 -2.82
N GLY A 166 -19.30 -10.97 -3.80
CA GLY A 166 -17.92 -11.43 -3.65
C GLY A 166 -16.96 -10.29 -3.30
N GLN A 167 -17.10 -9.14 -3.94
CA GLN A 167 -16.30 -7.94 -3.58
C GLN A 167 -16.56 -7.51 -2.13
N ALA A 168 -17.81 -7.46 -1.70
CA ALA A 168 -18.17 -7.07 -0.35
C ALA A 168 -17.54 -8.01 0.71
N ILE A 169 -17.63 -9.32 0.51
CA ILE A 169 -17.06 -10.33 1.41
C ILE A 169 -15.54 -10.31 1.43
N ARG A 170 -14.91 -10.24 0.25
CA ARG A 170 -13.44 -10.36 0.12
C ARG A 170 -12.68 -9.06 0.39
N SER A 171 -13.36 -7.93 0.36
CA SER A 171 -12.75 -6.62 0.60
C SER A 171 -13.32 -5.96 1.87
N TYR A 172 -14.53 -5.46 1.85
CA TYR A 172 -15.06 -4.65 2.95
C TYR A 172 -15.15 -5.45 4.25
N MET A 173 -15.75 -6.63 4.21
CA MET A 173 -15.88 -7.49 5.38
C MET A 173 -14.52 -7.97 5.90
N MET A 174 -13.61 -8.35 4.99
CA MET A 174 -12.27 -8.77 5.35
C MET A 174 -11.49 -7.66 6.07
N ARG A 175 -11.67 -6.39 5.70
CA ARG A 175 -11.03 -5.26 6.42
C ARG A 175 -11.45 -5.22 7.89
N HIS A 176 -12.72 -5.49 8.21
CA HIS A 176 -13.19 -5.59 9.58
C HIS A 176 -12.60 -6.83 10.29
N THR A 177 -12.61 -7.99 9.62
CA THR A 177 -11.98 -9.23 10.11
C THR A 177 -10.52 -9.00 10.52
N LEU A 178 -9.74 -8.33 9.67
CA LEU A 178 -8.34 -7.98 9.98
C LEU A 178 -8.21 -6.94 11.10
N GLY A 179 -9.19 -6.06 11.25
CA GLY A 179 -9.26 -5.15 12.39
C GLY A 179 -9.40 -5.91 13.70
N PHE A 180 -10.36 -6.85 13.80
CA PHE A 180 -10.55 -7.71 14.96
C PHE A 180 -9.33 -8.61 15.23
N LEU A 181 -8.73 -9.18 14.20
CA LEU A 181 -7.53 -9.99 14.34
C LEU A 181 -6.41 -9.21 15.07
N ARG A 182 -6.11 -8.00 14.61
CA ARG A 182 -5.06 -7.16 15.19
C ARG A 182 -5.40 -6.61 16.58
N ASP A 183 -6.68 -6.38 16.86
CA ASP A 183 -7.12 -5.93 18.18
C ASP A 183 -7.02 -7.06 19.23
N ARG A 184 -7.24 -8.30 18.82
CA ARG A 184 -7.38 -9.44 19.73
C ARG A 184 -6.14 -10.31 19.88
N LEU A 185 -5.27 -10.36 18.87
CA LEU A 185 -4.08 -11.19 18.86
C LEU A 185 -2.81 -10.35 18.75
N ALA A 186 -1.80 -10.73 19.52
CA ALA A 186 -0.47 -10.21 19.32
C ALA A 186 0.17 -10.86 18.08
N PRO A 187 0.94 -10.11 17.28
CA PRO A 187 1.70 -10.70 16.16
C PRO A 187 2.77 -11.66 16.70
N VAL A 188 3.27 -12.55 15.84
CA VAL A 188 4.38 -13.44 16.21
C VAL A 188 5.61 -12.61 16.57
N PRO A 189 6.42 -13.03 17.57
CA PRO A 189 7.59 -12.28 18.02
C PRO A 189 8.56 -11.95 16.87
N GLY A 190 9.06 -10.71 16.86
CA GLY A 190 9.99 -10.22 15.83
C GLY A 190 9.30 -9.67 14.57
N THR A 191 7.98 -9.58 14.56
CA THR A 191 7.21 -8.95 13.49
C THR A 191 6.40 -7.73 13.94
N GLU A 192 6.69 -7.23 15.14
CA GLU A 192 6.08 -6.01 15.65
C GLU A 192 6.49 -4.81 14.79
N GLY A 193 5.52 -3.99 14.43
CA GLY A 193 5.77 -2.76 13.65
C GLY A 193 5.99 -2.96 12.15
N ILE A 194 5.87 -4.20 11.62
CA ILE A 194 5.93 -4.42 10.17
C ILE A 194 4.58 -4.22 9.46
N GLU A 195 3.51 -3.97 10.23
CA GLU A 195 2.19 -3.70 9.68
C GLU A 195 2.22 -2.49 8.75
N ASP A 196 1.36 -2.55 7.73
CA ASP A 196 1.16 -1.44 6.82
C ASP A 196 -0.05 -0.61 7.29
N ASN A 197 0.18 0.64 7.65
CA ASN A 197 -0.88 1.55 8.10
C ASN A 197 -1.73 2.09 6.94
N LEU A 198 -1.29 1.91 5.69
CA LEU A 198 -2.01 2.32 4.48
C LEU A 198 -2.89 1.18 3.95
N ASP A 199 -2.46 -0.08 4.12
CA ASP A 199 -3.20 -1.24 3.68
C ASP A 199 -3.21 -2.36 4.72
N ARG A 200 -4.39 -2.60 5.32
CA ARG A 200 -4.59 -3.64 6.34
C ARG A 200 -4.37 -5.07 5.84
N PHE A 201 -4.38 -5.31 4.53
CA PHE A 201 -4.16 -6.65 3.97
C PHE A 201 -2.68 -7.04 3.88
N ARG A 202 -1.79 -6.05 3.85
CA ARG A 202 -0.36 -6.34 3.67
C ARG A 202 0.25 -6.97 4.91
N ARG A 203 1.05 -8.01 4.68
CA ARG A 203 1.91 -8.68 5.68
C ARG A 203 1.17 -9.41 6.80
N VAL A 204 -0.13 -9.67 6.65
CA VAL A 204 -0.92 -10.42 7.64
C VAL A 204 -0.32 -11.81 7.83
N GLU A 205 0.07 -12.49 6.76
CA GLU A 205 0.65 -13.83 6.78
C GLU A 205 2.00 -13.88 7.50
N ARG A 206 2.73 -12.76 7.55
CA ARG A 206 3.99 -12.64 8.30
C ARG A 206 3.76 -12.44 9.78
N GLN A 207 2.78 -11.61 10.14
CA GLN A 207 2.44 -11.29 11.53
C GLN A 207 1.61 -12.37 12.20
N TYR A 208 0.74 -13.02 11.44
CA TYR A 208 -0.24 -14.02 11.91
C TYR A 208 -0.25 -15.22 10.95
N PRO A 209 0.82 -16.05 10.90
CA PRO A 209 0.95 -17.10 9.87
C PRO A 209 -0.19 -18.11 9.85
N ALA A 210 -0.66 -18.55 11.01
CA ALA A 210 -1.75 -19.52 11.11
C ALA A 210 -3.09 -18.91 10.70
N GLU A 211 -3.39 -17.71 11.20
CA GLU A 211 -4.62 -16.97 10.91
C GLU A 211 -4.61 -16.49 9.45
N GLY A 212 -3.47 -16.02 8.94
CA GLY A 212 -3.30 -15.61 7.56
C GLY A 212 -3.59 -16.75 6.58
N ALA A 213 -3.03 -17.94 6.84
CA ALA A 213 -3.33 -19.13 6.02
C ALA A 213 -4.81 -19.53 6.08
N ARG A 214 -5.45 -19.41 7.28
CA ARG A 214 -6.87 -19.66 7.43
C ARG A 214 -7.71 -18.64 6.66
N LEU A 215 -7.35 -17.36 6.71
CA LEU A 215 -8.06 -16.30 6.01
C LEU A 215 -7.90 -16.43 4.48
N ASP A 216 -6.71 -16.78 3.99
CA ASP A 216 -6.49 -17.07 2.56
C ASP A 216 -7.44 -18.18 2.08
N HIS A 217 -7.53 -19.29 2.83
CA HIS A 217 -8.48 -20.35 2.51
C HIS A 217 -9.93 -19.86 2.49
N ILE A 218 -10.34 -19.06 3.48
CA ILE A 218 -11.70 -18.49 3.59
C ILE A 218 -12.04 -17.63 2.36
N LEU A 219 -11.08 -16.86 1.84
CA LEU A 219 -11.30 -16.01 0.65
C LEU A 219 -11.57 -16.81 -0.63
N GLN A 220 -11.15 -18.08 -0.68
CA GLN A 220 -11.34 -18.97 -1.83
C GLN A 220 -12.71 -19.67 -1.82
N LEU A 221 -13.42 -19.64 -0.72
CA LEU A 221 -14.76 -20.27 -0.59
C LEU A 221 -15.83 -19.54 -1.44
N PRO A 222 -16.92 -20.22 -1.79
CA PRO A 222 -18.13 -19.58 -2.29
C PRO A 222 -18.58 -18.45 -1.34
N VAL A 223 -19.26 -17.43 -1.90
CA VAL A 223 -19.59 -16.18 -1.18
C VAL A 223 -20.25 -16.41 0.17
N GLU A 224 -21.30 -17.25 0.25
CA GLU A 224 -22.04 -17.49 1.50
C GLU A 224 -21.21 -18.30 2.50
N ASP A 225 -20.41 -19.26 2.00
CA ASP A 225 -19.52 -20.06 2.86
C ASP A 225 -18.36 -19.19 3.40
N SER A 226 -17.81 -18.33 2.58
CA SER A 226 -16.79 -17.35 2.99
C SER A 226 -17.34 -16.38 4.05
N ALA A 227 -18.56 -15.88 3.86
CA ALA A 227 -19.22 -15.01 4.85
C ALA A 227 -19.40 -15.71 6.20
N ARG A 228 -19.87 -16.95 6.18
CA ARG A 228 -20.03 -17.77 7.40
C ARG A 228 -18.69 -18.04 8.07
N ALA A 229 -17.69 -18.48 7.30
CA ALA A 229 -16.39 -18.80 7.83
C ALA A 229 -15.66 -17.57 8.41
N GLN A 230 -15.84 -16.36 7.84
CA GLN A 230 -15.34 -15.12 8.44
C GLN A 230 -16.05 -14.78 9.74
N LEU A 231 -17.37 -14.97 9.81
CA LEU A 231 -18.12 -14.78 11.07
C LEU A 231 -17.60 -15.73 12.16
N ASP A 232 -17.46 -17.01 11.84
CA ASP A 232 -16.94 -18.02 12.77
C ASP A 232 -15.48 -17.72 13.17
N PHE A 233 -14.69 -17.17 12.26
CA PHE A 233 -13.34 -16.73 12.55
C PHE A 233 -13.32 -15.60 13.57
N VAL A 234 -14.12 -14.55 13.36
CA VAL A 234 -14.16 -13.38 14.25
C VAL A 234 -14.71 -13.77 15.62
N LEU A 235 -15.79 -14.56 15.67
CA LEU A 235 -16.35 -15.09 16.94
C LEU A 235 -15.33 -15.93 17.71
N GLY A 236 -14.42 -16.63 17.02
CA GLY A 236 -13.34 -17.39 17.63
C GLY A 236 -12.21 -16.54 18.23
N LEU A 237 -12.12 -15.23 17.89
CA LEU A 237 -11.13 -14.32 18.43
C LEU A 237 -11.48 -13.75 19.82
N GLY A 238 -12.73 -13.85 20.25
CA GLY A 238 -13.15 -13.31 21.54
C GLY A 238 -14.64 -13.41 21.79
N ASP A 239 -15.06 -12.95 22.97
CA ASP A 239 -16.46 -12.91 23.36
C ASP A 239 -17.15 -11.64 22.83
N PHE A 240 -18.23 -11.83 22.09
CA PHE A 240 -19.10 -10.79 21.54
C PHE A 240 -20.55 -10.94 22.03
N SER A 241 -20.77 -11.71 23.11
CA SER A 241 -22.11 -12.07 23.60
C SER A 241 -22.90 -10.89 24.18
N ASP A 242 -22.22 -9.83 24.58
CA ASP A 242 -22.84 -8.64 25.16
C ASP A 242 -23.13 -7.52 24.14
N LYS A 243 -23.05 -7.81 22.83
CA LYS A 243 -23.15 -6.81 21.75
C LYS A 243 -24.25 -7.11 20.74
#